data_8b118f297f505fa07fd318ac19690f81
#
_entry.id   8b118f297f505fa07fd318ac19690f81
#
_cell.length_a   1.000
_cell.length_b   1.000
_cell.length_c   1.000
_cell.angle_alpha   90.00
_cell.angle_beta   90.00
_cell.angle_gamma   90.00
#
_symmetry.space_group_name_H-M   'P 1'
#
loop_
_entity.id
_entity.type
_entity.pdbx_description
1 polymer ?
#
loop_
_entity_poly.entity_id
_entity_poly.type
_entity_poly.pdbx_seq_one_letter_code
_entity_poly.pdbx_strand_id
1 'polypeptide(L)'
;MNLYVLGSSSSGNCYLLYNERSILIIEAGVPFKELNKLHLFNLKKVSGCIITHEHGDHASRVKEYQDKGIKCYASSGTISKLNENVKNISLFNSEDFEVFHFPVDHDASDPVGFYIKSGEETILFATDTYVLRYNFKELTSILIECNYSMDILNENLKNGKLSASRRDRTIL
;
A
#
# COMPACT_ATOMS: atom_id res chain seq x y z
N MET A 1 -18.18 -0.12 -0.33
CA MET A 1 -16.82 0.41 -0.54
C MET A 1 -16.32 -0.01 -1.92
N ASN A 2 -15.62 0.85 -2.64
CA ASN A 2 -15.07 0.55 -3.97
C ASN A 2 -13.55 0.68 -3.93
N LEU A 3 -12.86 -0.07 -4.80
CA LEU A 3 -11.41 -0.01 -4.98
C LEU A 3 -11.08 0.50 -6.39
N TYR A 4 -10.18 1.46 -6.49
CA TYR A 4 -9.55 1.87 -7.74
C TYR A 4 -8.03 1.66 -7.63
N VAL A 5 -7.45 0.93 -8.58
CA VAL A 5 -5.99 0.71 -8.67
C VAL A 5 -5.42 1.72 -9.65
N LEU A 6 -4.72 2.74 -9.15
CA LEU A 6 -4.07 3.75 -9.97
C LEU A 6 -2.69 3.29 -10.46
N GLY A 7 -1.99 2.54 -9.64
CA GLY A 7 -0.72 1.91 -9.95
C GLY A 7 -0.47 0.72 -9.05
N SER A 8 0.10 -0.36 -9.61
CA SER A 8 0.51 -1.57 -8.91
C SER A 8 1.72 -2.16 -9.61
N SER A 9 2.89 -1.59 -9.36
CA SER A 9 4.15 -2.03 -9.97
C SER A 9 5.36 -1.40 -9.26
N SER A 10 6.56 -1.90 -9.55
CA SER A 10 7.83 -1.30 -9.12
C SER A 10 8.07 0.15 -9.64
N SER A 11 7.19 0.67 -10.50
CA SER A 11 7.23 2.07 -10.95
C SER A 11 6.39 2.99 -10.06
N GLY A 12 5.54 2.44 -9.21
CA GLY A 12 4.72 3.17 -8.25
C GLY A 12 3.40 2.48 -7.94
N ASN A 13 3.11 2.44 -6.66
CA ASN A 13 1.91 1.86 -6.08
C ASN A 13 1.01 2.97 -5.56
N CYS A 14 -0.28 2.91 -5.88
CA CYS A 14 -1.30 3.80 -5.35
C CYS A 14 -2.69 3.21 -5.56
N TYR A 15 -3.45 3.12 -4.49
CA TYR A 15 -4.80 2.57 -4.50
C TYR A 15 -5.74 3.54 -3.80
N LEU A 16 -6.98 3.61 -4.25
CA LEU A 16 -8.02 4.40 -3.61
C LEU A 16 -9.14 3.47 -3.15
N LEU A 17 -9.37 3.43 -1.85
CA LEU A 17 -10.62 2.92 -1.30
C LEU A 17 -11.59 4.09 -1.15
N TYR A 18 -12.79 3.97 -1.69
CA TYR A 18 -13.72 5.08 -1.66
C TYR A 18 -15.18 4.64 -1.54
N ASN A 19 -15.95 5.51 -0.95
CA ASN A 19 -17.40 5.47 -0.93
C ASN A 19 -17.97 6.83 -1.41
N GLU A 20 -19.24 7.08 -1.22
CA GLU A 20 -19.88 8.33 -1.65
C GLU A 20 -19.33 9.56 -0.91
N ARG A 21 -18.84 9.39 0.34
CA ARG A 21 -18.41 10.48 1.24
C ARG A 21 -16.92 10.68 1.29
N SER A 22 -16.14 9.62 1.28
CA SER A 22 -14.73 9.63 1.64
C SER A 22 -13.85 8.82 0.70
N ILE A 23 -12.57 9.19 0.64
CA ILE A 23 -11.51 8.51 -0.09
C ILE A 23 -10.35 8.26 0.88
N LEU A 24 -9.94 7.00 1.02
CA LEU A 24 -8.69 6.61 1.65
C LEU A 24 -7.69 6.25 0.57
N ILE A 25 -6.53 6.90 0.59
CA ILE A 25 -5.43 6.56 -0.31
C ILE A 25 -4.52 5.55 0.38
N ILE A 26 -4.14 4.50 -0.32
CA ILE A 26 -3.12 3.55 0.12
C ILE A 26 -1.94 3.68 -0.83
N GLU A 27 -0.76 3.94 -0.30
CA GLU A 27 0.50 4.22 -0.97
C GLU A 27 0.57 5.57 -1.69
N ALA A 28 1.78 6.13 -1.70
CA ALA A 28 2.14 7.37 -2.36
C ALA A 28 3.33 7.18 -3.32
N GLY A 29 3.31 6.12 -4.13
CA GLY A 29 4.34 5.83 -5.13
C GLY A 29 4.06 6.48 -6.49
N VAL A 30 2.81 6.86 -6.77
CA VAL A 30 2.38 7.46 -8.04
C VAL A 30 2.34 9.00 -7.91
N PRO A 31 2.75 9.77 -8.94
CA PRO A 31 2.67 11.23 -8.91
C PRO A 31 1.24 11.74 -8.67
N PHE A 32 1.09 12.74 -7.79
CA PHE A 32 -0.22 13.29 -7.41
C PHE A 32 -1.05 13.79 -8.60
N LYS A 33 -0.41 14.26 -9.67
CA LYS A 33 -1.10 14.70 -10.89
C LYS A 33 -1.96 13.60 -11.53
N GLU A 34 -1.61 12.33 -11.33
CA GLU A 34 -2.37 11.20 -11.88
C GLU A 34 -3.70 11.01 -11.12
N LEU A 35 -3.73 11.27 -9.82
CA LEU A 35 -4.97 11.31 -9.03
C LEU A 35 -5.95 12.35 -9.57
N ASN A 36 -5.46 13.54 -9.90
CA ASN A 36 -6.29 14.63 -10.41
C ASN A 36 -6.93 14.36 -11.79
N LYS A 37 -6.45 13.37 -12.53
CA LYS A 37 -7.06 12.97 -13.80
C LYS A 37 -8.30 12.09 -13.60
N LEU A 38 -8.50 11.55 -12.41
CA LEU A 38 -9.61 10.65 -12.12
C LEU A 38 -10.89 11.42 -11.83
N HIS A 39 -11.96 11.17 -12.56
CA HIS A 39 -13.27 11.78 -12.32
C HIS A 39 -13.83 11.48 -10.91
N LEU A 40 -13.45 10.33 -10.33
CA LEU A 40 -13.86 9.94 -8.96
C LEU A 40 -13.09 10.69 -7.87
N PHE A 41 -11.92 11.29 -8.19
CA PHE A 41 -11.05 11.91 -7.20
C PHE A 41 -11.54 13.30 -6.80
N ASN A 42 -11.74 13.50 -5.51
CA ASN A 42 -12.05 14.78 -4.92
C ASN A 42 -11.21 14.97 -3.65
N LEU A 43 -10.27 15.89 -3.71
CA LEU A 43 -9.33 16.16 -2.61
C LEU A 43 -10.05 16.46 -1.28
N LYS A 44 -11.22 17.13 -1.32
CA LYS A 44 -12.00 17.44 -0.11
C LYS A 44 -12.57 16.19 0.59
N LYS A 45 -12.68 15.06 -0.13
CA LYS A 45 -13.15 13.79 0.40
C LYS A 45 -12.01 12.90 0.92
N VAL A 46 -10.75 13.31 0.76
CA VAL A 46 -9.60 12.49 1.16
C VAL A 46 -9.47 12.49 2.68
N SER A 47 -9.66 11.33 3.30
CA SER A 47 -9.46 11.10 4.74
C SER A 47 -7.99 11.07 5.13
N GLY A 48 -7.13 10.61 4.24
CA GLY A 48 -5.68 10.53 4.41
C GLY A 48 -5.03 9.58 3.42
N CYS A 49 -3.71 9.45 3.54
CA CYS A 49 -2.90 8.49 2.82
C CYS A 49 -2.17 7.61 3.83
N ILE A 50 -2.32 6.28 3.74
CA ILE A 50 -1.63 5.30 4.58
C ILE A 50 -0.57 4.59 3.75
N ILE A 51 0.60 4.32 4.34
CA ILE A 51 1.79 3.83 3.65
C ILE A 51 2.29 2.58 4.36
N THR A 52 2.52 1.51 3.60
CA THR A 52 2.97 0.23 4.15
C THR A 52 4.42 0.27 4.60
N HIS A 53 5.31 0.87 3.80
CA HIS A 53 6.75 0.96 4.07
C HIS A 53 7.44 2.05 3.23
N GLU A 54 8.73 2.26 3.47
CA GLU A 54 9.51 3.40 2.95
C GLU A 54 10.05 3.24 1.53
N HIS A 55 9.90 2.10 0.86
CA HIS A 55 10.46 1.92 -0.49
C HIS A 55 9.90 2.92 -1.50
N GLY A 56 10.72 3.25 -2.50
CA GLY A 56 10.45 4.36 -3.40
C GLY A 56 9.15 4.22 -4.20
N ASP A 57 8.79 3.02 -4.60
CA ASP A 57 7.55 2.74 -5.32
C ASP A 57 6.29 2.78 -4.43
N HIS A 58 6.46 2.88 -3.11
CA HIS A 58 5.38 3.05 -2.13
C HIS A 58 5.30 4.46 -1.55
N ALA A 59 6.44 5.14 -1.36
CA ALA A 59 6.51 6.38 -0.59
C ALA A 59 7.19 7.57 -1.27
N SER A 60 7.73 7.43 -2.50
CA SER A 60 8.54 8.49 -3.14
C SER A 60 7.79 9.80 -3.40
N ARG A 61 6.46 9.79 -3.37
CA ARG A 61 5.62 10.96 -3.63
C ARG A 61 4.92 11.53 -2.39
N VAL A 62 5.28 11.08 -1.20
CA VAL A 62 4.70 11.56 0.07
C VAL A 62 4.70 13.07 0.14
N LYS A 63 5.82 13.73 -0.19
CA LYS A 63 5.95 15.18 -0.20
C LYS A 63 4.91 15.85 -1.12
N GLU A 64 4.70 15.32 -2.33
CA GLU A 64 3.71 15.87 -3.26
C GLU A 64 2.28 15.84 -2.68
N TYR A 65 1.95 14.75 -1.97
CA TYR A 65 0.64 14.58 -1.33
C TYR A 65 0.48 15.53 -0.15
N GLN A 66 1.50 15.68 0.68
CA GLN A 66 1.50 16.63 1.79
C GLN A 66 1.39 18.09 1.34
N ASP A 67 2.07 18.46 0.25
CA ASP A 67 1.99 19.81 -0.34
C ASP A 67 0.57 20.14 -0.85
N LYS A 68 -0.28 19.12 -1.04
CA LYS A 68 -1.71 19.26 -1.33
C LYS A 68 -2.61 19.20 -0.09
N GLY A 69 -2.01 19.14 1.10
CA GLY A 69 -2.75 19.10 2.37
C GLY A 69 -3.21 17.69 2.78
N ILE A 70 -2.79 16.62 2.09
CA ILE A 70 -3.11 15.26 2.47
C ILE A 70 -2.23 14.85 3.66
N LYS A 71 -2.86 14.41 4.74
CA LYS A 71 -2.16 13.81 5.88
C LYS A 71 -1.70 12.42 5.52
N CYS A 72 -0.39 12.14 5.66
CA CYS A 72 0.19 10.83 5.42
C CYS A 72 0.50 10.14 6.75
N TYR A 73 0.30 8.81 6.78
CA TYR A 73 0.46 7.99 7.97
C TYR A 73 1.24 6.71 7.65
N ALA A 74 2.14 6.31 8.56
CA ALA A 74 2.93 5.09 8.43
C ALA A 74 3.31 4.53 9.81
N SER A 75 3.96 3.36 9.84
CA SER A 75 4.57 2.79 11.04
C SER A 75 5.75 3.64 11.54
N SER A 76 6.16 3.44 12.78
CA SER A 76 7.26 4.21 13.38
C SER A 76 8.60 4.00 12.66
N GLY A 77 8.90 2.76 12.25
CA GLY A 77 10.13 2.46 11.53
C GLY A 77 10.13 3.10 10.13
N THR A 78 9.04 3.02 9.39
CA THR A 78 8.86 3.69 8.10
C THR A 78 9.04 5.21 8.23
N ILE A 79 8.43 5.85 9.24
CA ILE A 79 8.58 7.30 9.51
C ILE A 79 10.06 7.67 9.71
N SER A 80 10.83 6.83 10.43
CA SER A 80 12.25 7.10 10.70
C SER A 80 13.12 7.13 9.45
N LYS A 81 12.66 6.56 8.34
CA LYS A 81 13.35 6.50 7.03
C LYS A 81 12.87 7.56 6.06
N LEU A 82 11.67 8.07 6.27
CA LEU A 82 11.13 9.15 5.47
C LEU A 82 11.56 10.50 6.07
N ASN A 83 12.12 11.40 5.24
CA ASN A 83 12.48 12.77 5.65
C ASN A 83 11.27 13.73 5.61
N GLU A 84 10.06 13.19 5.77
CA GLU A 84 8.80 13.89 5.58
C GLU A 84 7.99 13.92 6.89
N ASN A 85 7.08 14.89 7.01
CA ASN A 85 6.21 15.01 8.19
C ASN A 85 5.07 13.98 8.15
N VAL A 86 5.42 12.70 8.21
CA VAL A 86 4.46 11.58 8.25
C VAL A 86 4.06 11.32 9.69
N LYS A 87 2.77 11.08 9.92
CA LYS A 87 2.22 10.77 11.24
C LYS A 87 2.23 9.26 11.50
N ASN A 88 2.29 8.88 12.78
CA ASN A 88 2.13 7.47 13.13
C ASN A 88 0.73 6.98 12.75
N ILE A 89 0.67 5.78 12.19
CA ILE A 89 -0.59 5.16 11.71
C ILE A 89 -1.63 4.99 12.83
N SER A 90 -1.21 4.84 14.08
CA SER A 90 -2.10 4.78 15.23
C SER A 90 -2.89 6.08 15.48
N LEU A 91 -2.46 7.18 14.85
CA LEU A 91 -3.16 8.48 14.91
C LEU A 91 -4.13 8.69 13.74
N PHE A 92 -4.24 7.70 12.84
CA PHE A 92 -5.22 7.77 11.76
C PHE A 92 -6.64 7.73 12.36
N ASN A 93 -7.46 8.68 11.95
CA ASN A 93 -8.85 8.77 12.37
C ASN A 93 -9.71 9.24 11.20
N SER A 94 -10.76 8.51 10.92
CA SER A 94 -11.75 8.79 9.87
C SER A 94 -13.13 8.31 10.32
N GLU A 95 -14.17 9.00 9.93
CA GLU A 95 -15.55 8.58 10.20
C GLU A 95 -15.99 7.37 9.35
N ASP A 96 -15.37 7.20 8.19
CA ASP A 96 -15.79 6.19 7.20
C ASP A 96 -14.85 4.98 7.10
N PHE A 97 -13.62 5.09 7.66
CA PHE A 97 -12.63 4.02 7.58
C PHE A 97 -11.99 3.75 8.94
N GLU A 98 -12.13 2.52 9.44
CA GLU A 98 -11.34 2.00 10.54
C GLU A 98 -10.13 1.26 9.95
N VAL A 99 -8.91 1.66 10.34
CA VAL A 99 -7.67 1.07 9.83
C VAL A 99 -6.90 0.43 10.97
N PHE A 100 -6.66 -0.86 10.84
CA PHE A 100 -5.79 -1.64 11.72
C PHE A 100 -4.58 -2.07 10.91
N HIS A 101 -3.39 -1.88 11.45
CA HIS A 101 -2.14 -2.31 10.83
C HIS A 101 -1.59 -3.56 11.52
N PHE A 102 -0.89 -4.39 10.77
CA PHE A 102 -0.21 -5.57 11.26
C PHE A 102 1.16 -5.72 10.59
N PRO A 103 2.17 -6.24 11.27
CA PRO A 103 3.49 -6.43 10.67
C PRO A 103 3.45 -7.48 9.55
N VAL A 104 4.27 -7.25 8.52
CA VAL A 104 4.51 -8.17 7.42
C VAL A 104 6.00 -8.47 7.28
N ASP A 105 6.34 -9.57 6.59
CA ASP A 105 7.73 -9.98 6.39
C ASP A 105 8.25 -9.40 5.07
N HIS A 106 9.03 -8.33 5.16
CA HIS A 106 9.65 -7.66 4.01
C HIS A 106 10.96 -6.97 4.42
N ASP A 107 11.85 -6.70 3.48
CA ASP A 107 13.15 -6.06 3.69
C ASP A 107 13.03 -4.53 3.86
N ALA A 108 12.16 -4.08 4.75
CA ALA A 108 11.92 -2.68 5.12
C ALA A 108 12.03 -2.47 6.64
N SER A 109 12.00 -1.22 7.10
CA SER A 109 12.30 -0.90 8.51
C SER A 109 11.22 -1.30 9.50
N ASP A 110 9.96 -1.27 9.11
CA ASP A 110 8.81 -1.64 9.93
C ASP A 110 7.59 -1.79 9.02
N PRO A 111 7.65 -2.76 8.09
CA PRO A 111 6.65 -2.91 7.05
C PRO A 111 5.34 -3.42 7.64
N VAL A 112 4.23 -2.87 7.16
CA VAL A 112 2.89 -3.23 7.65
C VAL A 112 1.93 -3.52 6.51
N GLY A 113 1.00 -4.43 6.76
CA GLY A 113 -0.24 -4.56 6.01
C GLY A 113 -1.38 -3.86 6.74
N PHE A 114 -2.53 -3.75 6.08
CA PHE A 114 -3.71 -3.10 6.64
C PHE A 114 -4.93 -4.01 6.60
N TYR A 115 -5.67 -4.04 7.69
CA TYR A 115 -7.04 -4.51 7.76
C TYR A 115 -7.93 -3.28 7.86
N ILE A 116 -8.75 -3.06 6.83
CA ILE A 116 -9.54 -1.83 6.69
C ILE A 116 -11.01 -2.18 6.68
N LYS A 117 -11.78 -1.51 7.53
CA LYS A 117 -13.22 -1.67 7.64
C LYS A 117 -13.94 -0.39 7.24
N SER A 118 -15.04 -0.53 6.50
CA SER A 118 -15.95 0.56 6.15
C SER A 118 -17.38 0.02 6.13
N GLY A 119 -18.17 0.36 7.14
CA GLY A 119 -19.47 -0.27 7.38
C GLY A 119 -19.34 -1.77 7.63
N GLU A 120 -20.04 -2.58 6.84
CA GLU A 120 -19.97 -4.04 6.92
C GLU A 120 -18.90 -4.67 6.02
N GLU A 121 -18.21 -3.87 5.23
CA GLU A 121 -17.17 -4.34 4.32
C GLU A 121 -15.79 -4.27 4.96
N THR A 122 -15.01 -5.33 4.73
CA THR A 122 -13.65 -5.46 5.25
C THR A 122 -12.68 -5.84 4.14
N ILE A 123 -11.55 -5.15 4.07
CA ILE A 123 -10.46 -5.44 3.14
C ILE A 123 -9.20 -5.79 3.90
N LEU A 124 -8.56 -6.87 3.50
CA LEU A 124 -7.17 -7.16 3.80
C LEU A 124 -6.30 -6.59 2.67
N PHE A 125 -5.37 -5.71 3.02
CA PHE A 125 -4.37 -5.17 2.11
C PHE A 125 -2.97 -5.59 2.59
N ALA A 126 -2.26 -6.36 1.78
CA ALA A 126 -0.88 -6.75 2.06
C ALA A 126 -0.10 -6.88 0.74
N THR A 127 0.84 -5.98 0.55
CA THR A 127 1.81 -6.01 -0.55
C THR A 127 3.20 -6.28 0.01
N ASP A 128 4.12 -6.71 -0.82
CA ASP A 128 5.53 -6.93 -0.45
C ASP A 128 5.68 -7.72 0.86
N THR A 129 5.12 -8.92 0.88
CA THR A 129 5.31 -9.82 2.02
C THR A 129 5.60 -11.24 1.56
N TYR A 130 6.58 -11.86 2.18
CA TYR A 130 6.92 -13.26 1.91
C TYR A 130 5.86 -14.23 2.46
N VAL A 131 5.20 -13.86 3.56
CA VAL A 131 4.20 -14.68 4.21
C VAL A 131 3.22 -13.86 5.02
N LEU A 132 1.95 -14.27 5.07
CA LEU A 132 0.94 -13.75 6.00
C LEU A 132 0.83 -14.71 7.19
N ARG A 133 1.25 -14.26 8.37
CA ARG A 133 1.27 -15.05 9.62
C ARG A 133 -0.05 -14.99 10.39
N TYR A 134 -0.99 -14.19 9.95
CA TYR A 134 -2.24 -13.93 10.64
C TYR A 134 -3.42 -14.59 9.95
N ASN A 135 -4.39 -15.01 10.75
CA ASN A 135 -5.66 -15.52 10.25
C ASN A 135 -6.73 -14.44 10.41
N PHE A 136 -7.15 -13.87 9.31
CA PHE A 136 -8.18 -12.83 9.29
C PHE A 136 -9.55 -13.46 9.07
N LYS A 137 -10.54 -13.02 9.86
CA LYS A 137 -11.92 -13.46 9.74
C LYS A 137 -12.77 -12.36 9.13
N GLU A 138 -13.93 -12.74 8.60
CA GLU A 138 -14.96 -11.82 8.10
C GLU A 138 -14.46 -10.86 7.00
N LEU A 139 -13.51 -11.33 6.17
CA LEU A 139 -13.05 -10.56 5.02
C LEU A 139 -14.10 -10.60 3.92
N THR A 140 -14.45 -9.41 3.38
CA THR A 140 -15.26 -9.29 2.17
C THR A 140 -14.40 -9.18 0.93
N SER A 141 -13.15 -8.71 1.07
CA SER A 141 -12.19 -8.56 -0.02
C SER A 141 -10.77 -8.76 0.45
N ILE A 142 -9.90 -9.22 -0.46
CA ILE A 142 -8.48 -9.40 -0.23
C ILE A 142 -7.73 -8.74 -1.39
N LEU A 143 -6.79 -7.87 -1.06
CA LEU A 143 -5.83 -7.27 -1.97
C LEU A 143 -4.44 -7.63 -1.51
N ILE A 144 -3.87 -8.65 -2.14
CA ILE A 144 -2.52 -9.12 -1.86
C ILE A 144 -1.70 -9.14 -3.13
N GLU A 145 -0.41 -8.92 -2.98
CA GLU A 145 0.51 -9.07 -4.09
C GLU A 145 0.74 -10.56 -4.40
N CYS A 146 0.70 -10.88 -5.69
CA CYS A 146 1.02 -12.21 -6.19
C CYS A 146 2.00 -12.08 -7.35
N ASN A 147 3.28 -11.90 -7.03
CA ASN A 147 4.29 -11.39 -7.95
C ASN A 147 4.92 -12.43 -8.85
N TYR A 148 4.74 -13.73 -8.64
CA TYR A 148 5.47 -14.71 -9.40
C TYR A 148 4.69 -15.98 -9.71
N SER A 149 5.05 -16.58 -10.85
CA SER A 149 4.77 -17.96 -11.18
C SER A 149 6.09 -18.73 -11.13
N MET A 150 6.13 -19.86 -10.44
CA MET A 150 7.32 -20.72 -10.38
C MET A 150 7.83 -21.11 -11.76
N ASP A 151 6.93 -21.34 -12.70
CA ASP A 151 7.28 -21.71 -14.07
C ASP A 151 8.01 -20.55 -14.77
N ILE A 152 7.47 -19.32 -14.66
CA ILE A 152 8.09 -18.11 -15.22
C ILE A 152 9.44 -17.82 -14.55
N LEU A 153 9.53 -17.94 -13.22
CA LEU A 153 10.81 -17.76 -12.51
C LEU A 153 11.88 -18.73 -12.99
N ASN A 154 11.52 -20.01 -13.09
CA ASN A 154 12.45 -21.05 -13.56
C ASN A 154 12.84 -20.85 -15.02
N GLU A 155 11.92 -20.44 -15.88
CA GLU A 155 12.21 -20.10 -17.26
C GLU A 155 13.15 -18.91 -17.38
N ASN A 156 12.88 -17.83 -16.64
CA ASN A 156 13.73 -16.64 -16.62
C ASN A 156 15.13 -16.94 -16.07
N LEU A 157 15.24 -17.82 -15.09
CA LEU A 157 16.54 -18.29 -14.60
C LEU A 157 17.31 -19.06 -15.68
N LYS A 158 16.66 -20.02 -16.36
CA LYS A 158 17.26 -20.81 -17.45
C LYS A 158 17.72 -19.91 -18.62
N ASN A 159 16.96 -18.87 -18.92
CA ASN A 159 17.24 -17.95 -20.03
C ASN A 159 18.22 -16.82 -19.64
N GLY A 160 18.79 -16.83 -18.43
CA GLY A 160 19.71 -15.80 -17.94
C GLY A 160 19.10 -14.42 -17.70
N LYS A 161 17.77 -14.31 -17.76
CA LYS A 161 17.03 -13.03 -17.48
C LYS A 161 16.91 -12.74 -16.00
N LEU A 162 17.13 -13.73 -15.15
CA LEU A 162 17.02 -13.64 -13.69
C LEU A 162 18.22 -14.36 -13.07
N SER A 163 18.85 -13.77 -12.05
CA SER A 163 19.87 -14.44 -11.26
C SER A 163 19.26 -15.41 -10.24
N ALA A 164 20.01 -16.44 -9.86
CA ALA A 164 19.58 -17.39 -8.83
C ALA A 164 19.27 -16.68 -7.50
N SER A 165 20.13 -15.75 -7.10
CA SER A 165 19.93 -14.95 -5.88
C SER A 165 18.62 -14.13 -5.91
N ARG A 166 18.27 -13.55 -7.07
CA ARG A 166 17.02 -12.79 -7.20
C ARG A 166 15.80 -13.71 -7.21
N ARG A 167 15.89 -14.89 -7.84
CA ARG A 167 14.83 -15.90 -7.77
C ARG A 167 14.57 -16.31 -6.32
N ASP A 168 15.63 -16.63 -5.57
CA ASP A 168 15.52 -17.13 -4.20
C ASP A 168 14.90 -16.07 -3.28
N ARG A 169 15.22 -14.80 -3.44
CA ARG A 169 14.57 -13.67 -2.75
C ARG A 169 13.09 -13.51 -3.10
N THR A 170 12.66 -13.95 -4.26
CA THR A 170 11.25 -13.86 -4.68
C THR A 170 10.42 -15.02 -4.13
N ILE A 171 11.05 -16.16 -3.83
CA ILE A 171 10.38 -17.39 -3.37
C ILE A 171 10.32 -17.46 -1.82
N LEU A 172 11.28 -16.84 -1.14
CA LEU A 172 11.39 -16.83 0.32
C LEU A 172 10.37 -15.91 0.97
#